data_36d09d66441e44cfede98de8384eb583
#
_entry.id   36d09d66441e44cfede98de8384eb583
#
_cell.length_a   1.000
_cell.length_b   1.000
_cell.length_c   1.000
_cell.angle_alpha   90.00
_cell.angle_beta   90.00
_cell.angle_gamma   90.00
#
_symmetry.space_group_name_H-M   'P 1'
#
loop_
_entity.id
_entity.type
_entity.pdbx_description
1 polymer ?
#
loop_
_entity_poly.entity_id
_entity_poly.type
_entity_poly.pdbx_seq_one_letter_code
_entity_poly.pdbx_strand_id
1 'polypeptide(L)'
;MALRDAVPAEREAAPAQSAKRAAAREWKIDYLSPAGEPSLVPPDSVQWRVYRNPIVMGIGGVAAVLLEFADPRIRSGVWDHSVYKVDPIGRSRRTGVAAMVGVYGPASVARKVISGVTKMHARVTGETPNGQPYRALDPVLLDWVYATALFGFFKAYHTFVRPLSPEDQVRFFREGKPVGELYGVTHCVGSEAEFVAMMEGLLPGFEPHPINLEFLNIIESGRSAPSVPRFLHRAMARGAVAILPPVVRKKLELGAEWDLTALDRLALLSAGRLADRWRDRDSPAWQAALRHGLPGDFAWRSPSMQRSLLKS
;
A
#
# COMPACT_ATOMS: atom_id res chain seq x y z
N MET A 1 37.54 -37.84 -32.93
CA MET A 1 37.91 -37.61 -31.51
C MET A 1 37.58 -36.15 -31.20
N ALA A 2 36.39 -35.88 -30.71
CA ALA A 2 35.88 -34.53 -30.47
C ALA A 2 35.67 -34.37 -28.96
N LEU A 3 36.42 -33.46 -28.37
CA LEU A 3 36.26 -33.02 -26.98
C LEU A 3 34.95 -32.20 -26.88
N ARG A 4 34.03 -32.65 -26.05
CA ARG A 4 32.89 -31.87 -25.57
C ARG A 4 33.35 -31.11 -24.32
N ASP A 5 33.48 -29.82 -24.44
CA ASP A 5 33.65 -28.94 -23.28
C ASP A 5 32.29 -28.76 -22.57
N ALA A 6 32.24 -29.25 -21.34
CA ALA A 6 31.12 -29.06 -20.44
C ALA A 6 31.20 -27.67 -19.83
N VAL A 7 30.17 -26.83 -20.06
CA VAL A 7 29.98 -25.54 -19.39
C VAL A 7 29.41 -25.83 -18.00
N PRO A 8 29.98 -25.28 -16.91
CA PRO A 8 29.47 -25.53 -15.57
C PRO A 8 28.15 -24.80 -15.27
N ALA A 9 27.15 -25.55 -14.77
CA ALA A 9 25.81 -25.08 -14.39
C ALA A 9 25.75 -24.41 -13.00
N GLU A 10 26.72 -23.56 -12.65
CA GLU A 10 26.82 -23.02 -11.28
C GLU A 10 26.46 -21.54 -11.09
N ARG A 11 25.86 -20.85 -12.06
CA ARG A 11 25.56 -19.40 -11.92
C ARG A 11 24.10 -19.00 -11.64
N GLU A 12 23.15 -19.93 -11.59
CA GLU A 12 21.73 -19.60 -11.35
C GLU A 12 21.24 -19.72 -9.89
N ALA A 13 22.01 -20.28 -8.98
CA ALA A 13 21.56 -20.56 -7.60
C ALA A 13 21.67 -19.38 -6.61
N ALA A 14 22.49 -18.38 -6.89
CA ALA A 14 22.74 -17.27 -5.96
C ALA A 14 21.55 -16.28 -5.77
N PRO A 15 20.79 -15.87 -6.81
CA PRO A 15 19.65 -14.97 -6.63
C PRO A 15 18.47 -15.62 -5.91
N ALA A 16 18.23 -16.92 -6.08
CA ALA A 16 17.14 -17.63 -5.44
C ALA A 16 17.34 -17.85 -3.92
N GLN A 17 18.57 -18.03 -3.47
CA GLN A 17 18.90 -18.17 -2.04
C GLN A 17 18.85 -16.83 -1.30
N SER A 18 19.28 -15.73 -1.92
CA SER A 18 19.17 -14.39 -1.35
C SER A 18 17.70 -13.95 -1.26
N ALA A 19 16.89 -14.28 -2.27
CA ALA A 19 15.44 -14.05 -2.27
C ALA A 19 14.73 -14.86 -1.17
N LYS A 20 15.08 -16.14 -0.96
CA LYS A 20 14.55 -16.96 0.13
C LYS A 20 14.92 -16.42 1.51
N ARG A 21 16.17 -15.93 1.70
CA ARG A 21 16.59 -15.28 2.96
C ARG A 21 15.89 -13.94 3.21
N ALA A 22 15.62 -13.15 2.16
CA ALA A 22 14.84 -11.92 2.26
C ALA A 22 13.35 -12.20 2.57
N ALA A 23 12.78 -13.27 1.98
CA ALA A 23 11.42 -13.72 2.27
C ALA A 23 11.23 -14.22 3.71
N ALA A 24 12.27 -14.80 4.33
CA ALA A 24 12.21 -15.34 5.69
C ALA A 24 12.24 -14.26 6.79
N ARG A 25 12.45 -12.98 6.47
CA ARG A 25 12.49 -11.89 7.44
C ARG A 25 11.11 -11.32 7.66
N GLU A 26 10.30 -12.02 8.46
CA GLU A 26 9.01 -11.51 8.93
C GLU A 26 9.24 -10.38 9.93
N TRP A 27 8.78 -9.18 9.60
CA TRP A 27 8.80 -8.04 10.53
C TRP A 27 7.67 -8.24 11.54
N LYS A 28 7.98 -8.81 12.70
CA LYS A 28 7.06 -8.80 13.83
C LYS A 28 7.16 -7.43 14.51
N ILE A 29 6.13 -6.64 14.39
CA ILE A 29 6.03 -5.33 15.04
C ILE A 29 5.29 -5.50 16.34
N ASP A 30 5.88 -5.03 17.42
CA ASP A 30 5.19 -4.85 18.70
C ASP A 30 4.54 -3.46 18.70
N TYR A 31 3.21 -3.43 18.66
CA TYR A 31 2.44 -2.20 18.69
C TYR A 31 2.09 -1.75 20.12
N LEU A 32 2.38 -2.58 21.13
CA LEU A 32 2.11 -2.30 22.55
C LEU A 32 3.27 -1.59 23.25
N SER A 33 4.49 -1.78 22.78
CA SER A 33 5.71 -1.33 23.47
C SER A 33 6.53 -0.35 22.63
N PRO A 34 7.19 0.61 23.27
CA PRO A 34 7.12 0.93 24.70
C PRO A 34 5.83 1.68 25.04
N ALA A 35 5.30 1.43 26.24
CA ALA A 35 4.07 2.08 26.72
C ALA A 35 4.23 3.60 26.73
N GLY A 36 3.19 4.33 26.29
CA GLY A 36 3.17 5.79 26.23
C GLY A 36 3.90 6.40 25.04
N GLU A 37 4.65 5.62 24.25
CA GLU A 37 5.33 6.19 23.07
C GLU A 37 4.30 6.55 21.98
N PRO A 38 4.32 7.81 21.44
CA PRO A 38 3.38 8.23 20.43
C PRO A 38 3.60 7.53 19.09
N SER A 39 2.55 7.45 18.29
CA SER A 39 2.64 7.15 16.85
C SER A 39 3.03 8.41 16.08
N LEU A 40 3.54 8.25 14.84
CA LEU A 40 3.81 9.38 13.95
C LEU A 40 2.52 10.10 13.52
N VAL A 41 1.43 9.35 13.44
CA VAL A 41 0.09 9.85 13.09
C VAL A 41 -0.77 9.86 14.35
N PRO A 42 -1.45 10.98 14.68
CA PRO A 42 -2.26 11.10 15.89
C PRO A 42 -3.40 10.07 15.97
N PRO A 43 -3.77 9.58 17.16
CA PRO A 43 -4.78 8.53 17.31
C PRO A 43 -6.20 8.93 16.89
N ASP A 44 -6.56 10.23 16.94
CA ASP A 44 -7.84 10.77 16.47
C ASP A 44 -7.85 11.14 14.98
N SER A 45 -6.80 10.75 14.24
CA SER A 45 -6.67 11.01 12.82
C SER A 45 -7.69 10.23 11.98
N VAL A 46 -7.99 10.76 10.81
CA VAL A 46 -8.78 10.05 9.80
C VAL A 46 -8.00 8.84 9.28
N GLN A 47 -6.67 8.91 9.25
CA GLN A 47 -5.83 7.77 8.86
C GLN A 47 -6.00 6.58 9.81
N TRP A 48 -6.05 6.77 11.13
CA TRP A 48 -6.33 5.68 12.07
C TRP A 48 -7.68 5.01 11.77
N ARG A 49 -8.69 5.79 11.39
CA ARG A 49 -10.00 5.26 11.02
C ARG A 49 -9.98 4.47 9.70
N VAL A 50 -9.24 4.93 8.71
CA VAL A 50 -9.19 4.33 7.38
C VAL A 50 -8.34 3.04 7.37
N TYR A 51 -7.14 3.11 7.93
CA TYR A 51 -6.15 2.01 7.87
C TYR A 51 -6.54 0.79 8.73
N ARG A 52 -7.45 0.92 9.70
CA ARG A 52 -7.93 -0.24 10.47
C ARG A 52 -8.79 -1.21 9.66
N ASN A 53 -9.27 -0.81 8.49
CA ASN A 53 -10.17 -1.60 7.67
C ASN A 53 -9.40 -2.47 6.66
N PRO A 54 -9.35 -3.81 6.83
CA PRO A 54 -8.55 -4.69 5.97
C PRO A 54 -9.06 -4.75 4.52
N ILE A 55 -10.35 -4.55 4.28
CA ILE A 55 -10.92 -4.50 2.92
C ILE A 55 -10.41 -3.25 2.19
N VAL A 56 -10.38 -2.12 2.88
CA VAL A 56 -9.82 -0.86 2.35
C VAL A 56 -8.34 -1.01 2.05
N MET A 57 -7.59 -1.61 2.97
CA MET A 57 -6.15 -1.86 2.76
C MET A 57 -5.89 -2.74 1.54
N GLY A 58 -6.72 -3.77 1.33
CA GLY A 58 -6.62 -4.63 0.15
C GLY A 58 -6.93 -3.89 -1.15
N ILE A 59 -8.10 -3.25 -1.25
CA ILE A 59 -8.52 -2.53 -2.47
C ILE A 59 -7.60 -1.34 -2.75
N GLY A 60 -7.34 -0.51 -1.74
CA GLY A 60 -6.52 0.69 -1.88
C GLY A 60 -5.07 0.38 -2.23
N GLY A 61 -4.50 -0.67 -1.64
CA GLY A 61 -3.15 -1.13 -1.98
C GLY A 61 -3.03 -1.63 -3.42
N VAL A 62 -4.03 -2.35 -3.93
CA VAL A 62 -4.06 -2.79 -5.34
C VAL A 62 -4.18 -1.58 -6.27
N ALA A 63 -5.04 -0.62 -5.97
CA ALA A 63 -5.18 0.60 -6.76
C ALA A 63 -3.88 1.43 -6.78
N ALA A 64 -3.21 1.56 -5.62
CA ALA A 64 -1.92 2.25 -5.52
C ALA A 64 -0.87 1.60 -6.43
N VAL A 65 -0.73 0.27 -6.40
CA VAL A 65 0.23 -0.44 -7.26
C VAL A 65 -0.09 -0.28 -8.75
N LEU A 66 -1.35 -0.28 -9.15
CA LEU A 66 -1.73 -0.01 -10.55
C LEU A 66 -1.34 1.40 -10.99
N LEU A 67 -1.52 2.40 -10.12
CA LEU A 67 -1.09 3.78 -10.35
C LEU A 67 0.44 3.89 -10.43
N GLU A 68 1.15 3.19 -9.55
CA GLU A 68 2.62 3.11 -9.56
C GLU A 68 3.14 2.45 -10.84
N PHE A 69 2.53 1.35 -11.26
CA PHE A 69 2.95 0.61 -12.45
C PHE A 69 2.58 1.29 -13.77
N ALA A 70 1.78 2.34 -13.74
CA ALA A 70 1.59 3.23 -14.90
C ALA A 70 2.90 3.89 -15.33
N ASP A 71 3.79 4.21 -14.37
CA ASP A 71 5.11 4.76 -14.65
C ASP A 71 6.12 3.61 -14.91
N PRO A 72 6.75 3.55 -16.10
CA PRO A 72 7.68 2.47 -16.44
C PRO A 72 8.89 2.38 -15.50
N ARG A 73 9.31 3.50 -14.91
CA ARG A 73 10.46 3.55 -13.99
C ARG A 73 10.15 2.84 -12.68
N ILE A 74 8.98 3.08 -12.11
CA ILE A 74 8.55 2.41 -10.87
C ILE A 74 8.26 0.94 -11.15
N ARG A 75 7.53 0.66 -12.24
CA ARG A 75 7.21 -0.71 -12.65
C ARG A 75 8.48 -1.56 -12.82
N SER A 76 9.48 -1.08 -13.56
CA SER A 76 10.77 -1.78 -13.75
C SER A 76 11.48 -1.95 -12.41
N GLY A 77 11.58 -0.90 -11.59
CA GLY A 77 12.20 -0.96 -10.28
C GLY A 77 11.56 -1.99 -9.34
N VAL A 78 10.23 -2.10 -9.35
CA VAL A 78 9.52 -3.09 -8.53
C VAL A 78 9.65 -4.49 -9.14
N TRP A 79 9.48 -4.64 -10.44
CA TRP A 79 9.40 -5.94 -11.11
C TRP A 79 10.74 -6.66 -11.19
N ASP A 80 11.82 -5.90 -11.41
CA ASP A 80 13.16 -6.46 -11.58
C ASP A 80 13.87 -6.70 -10.24
N HIS A 81 13.58 -5.89 -9.22
CA HIS A 81 14.26 -5.94 -7.93
C HIS A 81 13.42 -6.54 -6.80
N SER A 82 12.17 -6.92 -7.04
CA SER A 82 11.31 -7.48 -6.00
C SER A 82 11.04 -8.96 -6.20
N VAL A 83 10.77 -9.64 -5.08
CA VAL A 83 10.37 -11.05 -5.06
C VAL A 83 8.88 -11.26 -5.40
N TYR A 84 8.20 -10.27 -5.99
CA TYR A 84 6.76 -10.32 -6.18
C TYR A 84 6.30 -11.53 -7.02
N LYS A 85 7.06 -11.89 -8.06
CA LYS A 85 6.79 -13.07 -8.90
C LYS A 85 6.89 -14.39 -8.13
N VAL A 86 7.83 -14.46 -7.18
CA VAL A 86 8.19 -15.69 -6.46
C VAL A 86 7.44 -15.79 -5.14
N ASP A 87 7.27 -14.67 -4.43
CA ASP A 87 6.63 -14.57 -3.11
C ASP A 87 5.68 -13.36 -3.04
N PRO A 88 4.53 -13.41 -3.74
CA PRO A 88 3.56 -12.32 -3.70
C PRO A 88 2.95 -12.13 -2.32
N ILE A 89 2.79 -13.19 -1.53
CA ILE A 89 2.25 -13.14 -0.16
C ILE A 89 3.20 -12.36 0.75
N GLY A 90 4.46 -12.78 0.82
CA GLY A 90 5.44 -12.11 1.68
C GLY A 90 5.70 -10.67 1.23
N ARG A 91 5.66 -10.38 -0.08
CA ARG A 91 5.79 -9.00 -0.58
C ARG A 91 4.61 -8.13 -0.16
N SER A 92 3.37 -8.60 -0.34
CA SER A 92 2.15 -7.89 0.08
C SER A 92 2.14 -7.66 1.60
N ARG A 93 2.51 -8.69 2.38
CA ARG A 93 2.60 -8.60 3.85
C ARG A 93 3.62 -7.55 4.29
N ARG A 94 4.84 -7.54 3.72
CA ARG A 94 5.87 -6.53 4.07
C ARG A 94 5.41 -5.12 3.75
N THR A 95 4.75 -4.92 2.62
CA THR A 95 4.18 -3.61 2.24
C THR A 95 3.08 -3.18 3.22
N GLY A 96 2.18 -4.11 3.58
CA GLY A 96 1.15 -3.85 4.59
C GLY A 96 1.74 -3.50 5.96
N VAL A 97 2.76 -4.23 6.41
CA VAL A 97 3.46 -3.92 7.67
C VAL A 97 4.10 -2.53 7.62
N ALA A 98 4.76 -2.15 6.53
CA ALA A 98 5.36 -0.82 6.37
C ALA A 98 4.30 0.30 6.45
N ALA A 99 3.14 0.12 5.82
CA ALA A 99 2.03 1.06 5.91
C ALA A 99 1.46 1.15 7.34
N MET A 100 1.21 0.00 7.97
CA MET A 100 0.63 -0.06 9.32
C MET A 100 1.56 0.49 10.39
N VAL A 101 2.88 0.25 10.30
CA VAL A 101 3.84 0.77 11.27
C VAL A 101 3.98 2.29 11.17
N GLY A 102 3.85 2.87 9.98
CA GLY A 102 3.83 4.32 9.78
C GLY A 102 2.67 4.99 10.51
N VAL A 103 1.50 4.34 10.53
CA VAL A 103 0.27 4.90 11.13
C VAL A 103 0.15 4.56 12.61
N TYR A 104 0.36 3.30 13.00
CA TYR A 104 0.08 2.81 14.35
C TYR A 104 1.32 2.49 15.18
N GLY A 105 2.49 2.31 14.54
CA GLY A 105 3.70 1.92 15.25
C GLY A 105 4.19 2.98 16.23
N PRO A 106 4.95 2.57 17.26
CA PRO A 106 5.74 3.52 18.05
C PRO A 106 6.64 4.33 17.11
N ALA A 107 6.78 5.62 17.34
CA ALA A 107 7.55 6.51 16.46
C ALA A 107 8.98 6.03 16.23
N SER A 108 9.64 5.50 17.27
CA SER A 108 11.00 4.93 17.19
C SER A 108 11.06 3.71 16.27
N VAL A 109 10.08 2.80 16.38
CA VAL A 109 9.99 1.60 15.54
C VAL A 109 9.67 1.97 14.10
N ALA A 110 8.72 2.91 13.90
CA ALA A 110 8.37 3.41 12.56
C ALA A 110 9.60 4.01 11.86
N ARG A 111 10.36 4.89 12.53
CA ARG A 111 11.61 5.46 12.00
C ARG A 111 12.64 4.40 11.63
N LYS A 112 12.80 3.37 12.47
CA LYS A 112 13.74 2.25 12.21
C LYS A 112 13.33 1.44 10.97
N VAL A 113 12.04 1.11 10.85
CA VAL A 113 11.50 0.36 9.70
C VAL A 113 11.65 1.18 8.42
N ILE A 114 11.23 2.45 8.44
CA ILE A 114 11.33 3.37 7.30
C ILE A 114 12.79 3.54 6.85
N SER A 115 13.71 3.79 7.80
CA SER A 115 15.15 3.86 7.50
C SER A 115 15.67 2.57 6.84
N GLY A 116 15.18 1.40 7.29
CA GLY A 116 15.51 0.11 6.67
C GLY A 116 15.03 0.00 5.23
N VAL A 117 13.81 0.47 4.95
CA VAL A 117 13.24 0.52 3.59
C VAL A 117 14.04 1.48 2.72
N THR A 118 14.34 2.69 3.19
CA THR A 118 15.14 3.68 2.46
C THR A 118 16.52 3.13 2.09
N LYS A 119 17.20 2.45 3.01
CA LYS A 119 18.50 1.78 2.74
C LYS A 119 18.38 0.69 1.67
N MET A 120 17.25 0.00 1.61
CA MET A 120 16.98 -0.99 0.57
C MET A 120 16.75 -0.31 -0.78
N HIS A 121 15.93 0.75 -0.81
CA HIS A 121 15.65 1.55 -2.00
C HIS A 121 16.91 2.19 -2.60
N ALA A 122 17.90 2.58 -1.78
CA ALA A 122 19.16 3.13 -2.26
C ALA A 122 19.94 2.20 -3.19
N ARG A 123 19.62 0.90 -3.18
CA ARG A 123 20.25 -0.12 -4.03
C ARG A 123 19.44 -0.44 -5.29
N VAL A 124 18.26 0.14 -5.42
CA VAL A 124 17.36 -0.10 -6.56
C VAL A 124 17.59 0.99 -7.60
N THR A 125 18.35 0.63 -8.61
CA THR A 125 18.70 1.48 -9.76
C THR A 125 18.73 0.61 -11.00
N GLY A 126 18.46 1.18 -12.17
CA GLY A 126 18.50 0.47 -13.44
C GLY A 126 18.02 1.33 -14.58
N GLU A 127 17.68 0.68 -15.68
CA GLU A 127 17.11 1.30 -16.87
C GLU A 127 15.82 0.57 -17.24
N THR A 128 14.83 1.31 -17.71
CA THR A 128 13.60 0.74 -18.29
C THR A 128 13.92 0.03 -19.60
N PRO A 129 13.04 -0.82 -20.15
CA PRO A 129 13.23 -1.43 -21.46
C PRO A 129 13.51 -0.42 -22.59
N ASN A 130 13.06 0.81 -22.43
CA ASN A 130 13.28 1.91 -23.39
C ASN A 130 14.54 2.73 -23.09
N GLY A 131 15.44 2.26 -22.19
CA GLY A 131 16.69 2.93 -21.85
C GLY A 131 16.56 4.15 -20.93
N GLN A 132 15.39 4.38 -20.32
CA GLN A 132 15.23 5.46 -19.36
C GLN A 132 15.78 5.05 -17.99
N PRO A 133 16.75 5.79 -17.41
CA PRO A 133 17.32 5.44 -16.12
C PRO A 133 16.30 5.68 -15.00
N TYR A 134 16.35 4.84 -13.96
CA TYR A 134 15.57 5.01 -12.74
C TYR A 134 16.37 4.77 -11.46
N ARG A 135 15.95 5.40 -10.41
CA ARG A 135 16.40 5.18 -9.02
C ARG A 135 15.20 5.21 -8.09
N ALA A 136 15.07 4.23 -7.20
CA ALA A 136 13.93 4.20 -6.28
C ALA A 136 13.92 5.35 -5.24
N LEU A 137 15.04 6.07 -5.07
CA LEU A 137 15.11 7.30 -4.25
C LEU A 137 15.00 8.59 -5.10
N ASP A 138 14.52 8.51 -6.34
CA ASP A 138 14.20 9.70 -7.12
C ASP A 138 13.04 10.44 -6.43
N PRO A 139 13.18 11.75 -6.11
CA PRO A 139 12.14 12.50 -5.39
C PRO A 139 10.78 12.48 -6.08
N VAL A 140 10.74 12.60 -7.42
CA VAL A 140 9.48 12.58 -8.18
C VAL A 140 8.79 11.22 -8.05
N LEU A 141 9.56 10.12 -8.07
CA LEU A 141 9.01 8.77 -7.91
C LEU A 141 8.55 8.53 -6.47
N LEU A 142 9.29 9.01 -5.45
CA LEU A 142 8.88 8.90 -4.05
C LEU A 142 7.60 9.69 -3.78
N ASP A 143 7.50 10.92 -4.30
CA ASP A 143 6.33 11.77 -4.18
C ASP A 143 5.11 11.08 -4.80
N TRP A 144 5.27 10.47 -5.99
CA TRP A 144 4.20 9.75 -6.67
C TRP A 144 3.77 8.49 -5.90
N VAL A 145 4.71 7.63 -5.47
CA VAL A 145 4.40 6.41 -4.70
C VAL A 145 3.65 6.74 -3.41
N TYR A 146 4.05 7.80 -2.71
CA TYR A 146 3.34 8.27 -1.53
C TYR A 146 1.92 8.76 -1.85
N ALA A 147 1.79 9.56 -2.91
CA ALA A 147 0.49 10.10 -3.33
C ALA A 147 -0.48 8.98 -3.76
N THR A 148 -0.01 7.96 -4.50
CA THR A 148 -0.82 6.81 -4.92
C THR A 148 -1.32 5.98 -3.75
N ALA A 149 -0.49 5.77 -2.73
CA ALA A 149 -0.89 5.06 -1.51
C ALA A 149 -2.00 5.81 -0.77
N LEU A 150 -1.83 7.13 -0.55
CA LEU A 150 -2.87 7.95 0.09
C LEU A 150 -4.17 7.93 -0.73
N PHE A 151 -4.09 8.18 -2.03
CA PHE A 151 -5.26 8.18 -2.91
C PHE A 151 -5.99 6.83 -2.88
N GLY A 152 -5.25 5.73 -3.02
CA GLY A 152 -5.83 4.38 -3.04
C GLY A 152 -6.61 4.07 -1.76
N PHE A 153 -6.02 4.30 -0.58
CA PHE A 153 -6.70 4.04 0.70
C PHE A 153 -7.86 4.99 0.95
N PHE A 154 -7.68 6.27 0.66
CA PHE A 154 -8.76 7.27 0.73
C PHE A 154 -9.95 6.87 -0.14
N LYS A 155 -9.71 6.60 -1.42
CA LYS A 155 -10.77 6.31 -2.39
C LYS A 155 -11.48 5.00 -2.09
N ALA A 156 -10.75 3.97 -1.65
CA ALA A 156 -11.33 2.70 -1.24
C ALA A 156 -12.27 2.87 -0.04
N TYR A 157 -11.87 3.63 0.99
CA TYR A 157 -12.72 3.88 2.16
C TYR A 157 -13.95 4.72 1.79
N HIS A 158 -13.74 5.82 1.07
CA HIS A 158 -14.79 6.73 0.64
C HIS A 158 -15.87 6.03 -0.20
N THR A 159 -15.44 5.08 -1.06
CA THR A 159 -16.32 4.38 -1.99
C THR A 159 -17.00 3.17 -1.37
N PHE A 160 -16.27 2.34 -0.61
CA PHE A 160 -16.75 1.01 -0.19
C PHE A 160 -17.07 0.88 1.30
N VAL A 161 -16.82 1.91 2.11
CA VAL A 161 -17.20 1.91 3.52
C VAL A 161 -18.24 2.99 3.78
N ARG A 162 -17.81 4.23 3.72
CA ARG A 162 -18.68 5.42 3.83
C ARG A 162 -17.98 6.65 3.26
N PRO A 163 -18.73 7.60 2.69
CA PRO A 163 -18.18 8.88 2.28
C PRO A 163 -17.52 9.62 3.46
N LEU A 164 -16.35 10.19 3.22
CA LEU A 164 -15.71 11.13 4.14
C LEU A 164 -16.20 12.55 3.85
N SER A 165 -16.39 13.34 4.91
CA SER A 165 -16.71 14.77 4.76
C SER A 165 -15.54 15.51 4.07
N PRO A 166 -15.78 16.66 3.42
CA PRO A 166 -14.71 17.45 2.80
C PRO A 166 -13.57 17.76 3.76
N GLU A 167 -13.88 18.05 5.03
CA GLU A 167 -12.88 18.27 6.08
C GLU A 167 -12.05 17.01 6.36
N ASP A 168 -12.71 15.86 6.55
CA ASP A 168 -12.03 14.58 6.79
C ASP A 168 -11.17 14.14 5.59
N GLN A 169 -11.56 14.48 4.35
CA GLN A 169 -10.75 14.22 3.17
C GLN A 169 -9.42 14.97 3.24
N VAL A 170 -9.45 16.28 3.48
CA VAL A 170 -8.24 17.10 3.61
C VAL A 170 -7.39 16.63 4.79
N ARG A 171 -8.01 16.33 5.93
CA ARG A 171 -7.30 15.80 7.10
C ARG A 171 -6.58 14.50 6.76
N PHE A 172 -7.24 13.57 6.09
CA PHE A 172 -6.64 12.28 5.71
C PHE A 172 -5.32 12.45 4.94
N PHE A 173 -5.28 13.33 3.95
CA PHE A 173 -4.06 13.59 3.17
C PHE A 173 -2.96 14.26 4.00
N ARG A 174 -3.30 15.22 4.84
CA ARG A 174 -2.32 16.01 5.61
C ARG A 174 -1.75 15.27 6.82
N GLU A 175 -2.53 14.43 7.47
CA GLU A 175 -2.13 13.74 8.71
C GLU A 175 -0.99 12.73 8.48
N GLY A 176 -0.82 12.21 7.27
CA GLY A 176 0.28 11.30 6.90
C GLY A 176 1.62 11.97 6.59
N LYS A 177 1.67 13.31 6.52
CA LYS A 177 2.87 14.04 6.16
C LYS A 177 4.13 13.62 6.92
N PRO A 178 4.11 13.43 8.27
CA PRO A 178 5.30 13.00 9.01
C PRO A 178 5.88 11.65 8.55
N VAL A 179 5.01 10.76 8.04
CA VAL A 179 5.44 9.46 7.49
C VAL A 179 6.06 9.65 6.11
N GLY A 180 5.45 10.45 5.24
CA GLY A 180 5.99 10.76 3.92
C GLY A 180 7.37 11.39 3.98
N GLU A 181 7.55 12.40 4.83
CA GLU A 181 8.83 13.08 5.04
C GLU A 181 9.95 12.12 5.48
N LEU A 182 9.63 11.13 6.32
CA LEU A 182 10.60 10.11 6.73
C LEU A 182 11.01 9.17 5.58
N TYR A 183 10.14 8.95 4.59
CA TYR A 183 10.47 8.23 3.36
C TYR A 183 11.27 9.07 2.36
N GLY A 184 11.45 10.36 2.61
CA GLY A 184 12.15 11.29 1.71
C GLY A 184 11.22 11.95 0.67
N VAL A 185 9.90 11.89 0.90
CA VAL A 185 8.91 12.61 0.09
C VAL A 185 9.13 14.11 0.25
N THR A 186 9.25 14.81 -0.86
CA THR A 186 9.49 16.26 -0.90
C THR A 186 8.20 17.05 -1.09
N HIS A 187 7.22 16.47 -1.77
CA HIS A 187 5.90 17.05 -1.99
C HIS A 187 4.80 16.10 -1.50
N CYS A 188 4.43 16.23 -0.22
CA CYS A 188 3.31 15.50 0.35
C CYS A 188 1.99 16.15 -0.09
N VAL A 189 1.23 15.46 -0.94
CA VAL A 189 -0.09 15.93 -1.37
C VAL A 189 -1.03 16.11 -0.17
N GLY A 190 -1.69 17.25 -0.08
CA GLY A 190 -2.60 17.61 1.02
C GLY A 190 -4.09 17.49 0.67
N SER A 191 -4.41 17.06 -0.56
CA SER A 191 -5.80 16.93 -1.05
C SER A 191 -5.89 16.01 -2.28
N GLU A 192 -7.11 15.55 -2.61
CA GLU A 192 -7.36 14.84 -3.87
C GLU A 192 -7.06 15.71 -5.09
N ALA A 193 -7.30 17.02 -5.02
CA ALA A 193 -7.00 17.94 -6.12
C ALA A 193 -5.48 18.04 -6.39
N GLU A 194 -4.65 18.07 -5.34
CA GLU A 194 -3.20 18.03 -5.49
C GLU A 194 -2.70 16.69 -6.04
N PHE A 195 -3.32 15.58 -5.64
CA PHE A 195 -3.04 14.27 -6.24
C PHE A 195 -3.35 14.27 -7.75
N VAL A 196 -4.51 14.82 -8.14
CA VAL A 196 -4.89 14.92 -9.57
C VAL A 196 -3.91 15.78 -10.35
N ALA A 197 -3.50 16.93 -9.83
CA ALA A 197 -2.52 17.79 -10.47
C ALA A 197 -1.15 17.10 -10.65
N MET A 198 -0.67 16.36 -9.61
CA MET A 198 0.55 15.56 -9.71
C MET A 198 0.42 14.46 -10.75
N MET A 199 -0.70 13.75 -10.79
CA MET A 199 -1.00 12.71 -11.76
C MET A 199 -0.99 13.26 -13.19
N GLU A 200 -1.64 14.39 -13.43
CA GLU A 200 -1.69 15.04 -14.75
C GLU A 200 -0.30 15.41 -15.26
N GLY A 201 0.59 15.87 -14.38
CA GLY A 201 1.99 16.14 -14.71
C GLY A 201 2.78 14.90 -15.12
N LEU A 202 2.46 13.72 -14.57
CA LEU A 202 3.13 12.45 -14.88
C LEU A 202 2.46 11.66 -16.02
N LEU A 203 1.19 11.95 -16.32
CA LEU A 203 0.35 11.22 -17.27
C LEU A 203 0.98 11.03 -18.67
N PRO A 204 1.73 11.98 -19.25
CA PRO A 204 2.41 11.76 -20.54
C PRO A 204 3.37 10.58 -20.53
N GLY A 205 4.02 10.29 -19.40
CA GLY A 205 4.95 9.18 -19.23
C GLY A 205 4.29 7.83 -18.89
N PHE A 206 3.00 7.80 -18.62
CA PHE A 206 2.30 6.55 -18.30
C PHE A 206 2.07 5.72 -19.58
N GLU A 207 2.17 4.41 -19.42
CA GLU A 207 1.99 3.45 -20.52
C GLU A 207 1.35 2.15 -20.07
N PRO A 208 0.59 1.45 -20.95
CA PRO A 208 0.09 0.13 -20.67
C PRO A 208 1.26 -0.88 -20.65
N HIS A 209 1.12 -1.93 -19.83
CA HIS A 209 2.11 -3.01 -19.83
C HIS A 209 1.48 -4.33 -19.35
N PRO A 210 1.89 -5.50 -19.89
CA PRO A 210 1.34 -6.81 -19.50
C PRO A 210 1.48 -7.12 -17.99
N ILE A 211 2.47 -6.55 -17.31
CA ILE A 211 2.67 -6.68 -15.86
C ILE A 211 1.43 -6.21 -15.06
N ASN A 212 0.68 -5.21 -15.53
CA ASN A 212 -0.53 -4.75 -14.87
C ASN A 212 -1.60 -5.86 -14.82
N LEU A 213 -1.77 -6.58 -15.92
CA LEU A 213 -2.68 -7.72 -16.00
C LEU A 213 -2.15 -8.92 -15.20
N GLU A 214 -0.85 -9.21 -15.26
CA GLU A 214 -0.23 -10.26 -14.44
C GLU A 214 -0.43 -9.98 -12.95
N PHE A 215 -0.24 -8.73 -12.52
CA PHE A 215 -0.49 -8.30 -11.15
C PHE A 215 -1.95 -8.51 -10.73
N LEU A 216 -2.91 -8.06 -11.54
CA LEU A 216 -4.34 -8.26 -11.27
C LEU A 216 -4.71 -9.73 -11.20
N ASN A 217 -4.16 -10.59 -12.08
CA ASN A 217 -4.35 -12.04 -12.06
C ASN A 217 -3.79 -12.67 -10.77
N ILE A 218 -2.66 -12.20 -10.27
CA ILE A 218 -2.12 -12.64 -8.97
C ILE A 218 -3.10 -12.28 -7.84
N ILE A 219 -3.66 -11.09 -7.83
CA ILE A 219 -4.66 -10.67 -6.84
C ILE A 219 -5.91 -11.53 -6.95
N GLU A 220 -6.48 -11.68 -8.14
CA GLU A 220 -7.69 -12.49 -8.40
C GLU A 220 -7.50 -13.96 -7.99
N SER A 221 -6.30 -14.53 -8.14
CA SER A 221 -5.98 -15.89 -7.74
C SER A 221 -6.08 -16.14 -6.22
N GLY A 222 -6.14 -15.09 -5.42
CA GLY A 222 -6.16 -15.16 -3.96
C GLY A 222 -4.82 -15.51 -3.30
N ARG A 223 -3.76 -15.71 -4.08
CA ARG A 223 -2.44 -16.09 -3.56
C ARG A 223 -1.82 -15.03 -2.65
N SER A 224 -2.16 -13.75 -2.83
CA SER A 224 -1.63 -12.65 -2.02
C SER A 224 -2.31 -12.49 -0.65
N ALA A 225 -3.52 -13.06 -0.46
CA ALA A 225 -4.29 -12.97 0.79
C ALA A 225 -5.16 -14.23 1.02
N PRO A 226 -4.58 -15.40 1.32
CA PRO A 226 -5.29 -16.68 1.36
C PRO A 226 -6.43 -16.74 2.41
N SER A 227 -6.40 -15.89 3.42
CA SER A 227 -7.44 -15.78 4.46
C SER A 227 -8.72 -15.10 3.98
N VAL A 228 -8.68 -14.41 2.84
CA VAL A 228 -9.85 -13.76 2.25
C VAL A 228 -10.63 -14.76 1.41
N PRO A 229 -11.98 -14.84 1.49
CA PRO A 229 -12.78 -15.73 0.65
C PRO A 229 -12.56 -15.49 -0.85
N ARG A 230 -12.47 -16.56 -1.64
CA ARG A 230 -12.10 -16.48 -3.06
C ARG A 230 -12.97 -15.54 -3.90
N PHE A 231 -14.27 -15.48 -3.65
CA PHE A 231 -15.19 -14.61 -4.38
C PHE A 231 -14.89 -13.11 -4.15
N LEU A 232 -14.28 -12.75 -3.00
CA LEU A 232 -13.91 -11.37 -2.71
C LEU A 232 -12.64 -10.95 -3.45
N HIS A 233 -11.74 -11.86 -3.82
CA HIS A 233 -10.50 -11.47 -4.50
C HIS A 233 -10.78 -10.81 -5.85
N ARG A 234 -11.68 -11.40 -6.64
CA ARG A 234 -12.09 -10.81 -7.92
C ARG A 234 -12.81 -9.49 -7.73
N ALA A 235 -13.73 -9.42 -6.76
CA ALA A 235 -14.43 -8.20 -6.44
C ALA A 235 -13.44 -7.10 -6.00
N MET A 236 -12.41 -7.43 -5.19
CA MET A 236 -11.38 -6.49 -4.75
C MET A 236 -10.52 -5.99 -5.92
N ALA A 237 -10.11 -6.87 -6.85
CA ALA A 237 -9.37 -6.46 -8.05
C ALA A 237 -10.19 -5.49 -8.91
N ARG A 238 -11.46 -5.81 -9.18
CA ARG A 238 -12.38 -4.92 -9.90
C ARG A 238 -12.68 -3.63 -9.14
N GLY A 239 -12.81 -3.71 -7.82
CA GLY A 239 -12.98 -2.55 -6.95
C GLY A 239 -11.79 -1.60 -7.02
N ALA A 240 -10.58 -2.14 -7.06
CA ALA A 240 -9.36 -1.36 -7.21
C ALA A 240 -9.29 -0.64 -8.58
N VAL A 241 -9.64 -1.34 -9.67
CA VAL A 241 -9.71 -0.74 -11.01
C VAL A 241 -10.82 0.32 -11.08
N ALA A 242 -11.97 0.09 -10.43
CA ALA A 242 -13.09 1.02 -10.43
C ALA A 242 -12.82 2.35 -9.71
N ILE A 243 -11.86 2.39 -8.79
CA ILE A 243 -11.48 3.63 -8.09
C ILE A 243 -10.32 4.36 -8.74
N LEU A 244 -9.69 3.82 -9.78
CA LEU A 244 -8.67 4.53 -10.55
C LEU A 244 -9.26 5.77 -11.23
N PRO A 245 -8.48 6.85 -11.38
CA PRO A 245 -8.87 7.94 -12.26
C PRO A 245 -9.16 7.40 -13.66
N PRO A 246 -10.29 7.79 -14.31
CA PRO A 246 -10.69 7.23 -15.60
C PRO A 246 -9.62 7.37 -16.69
N VAL A 247 -8.86 8.46 -16.67
CA VAL A 247 -7.78 8.72 -17.61
C VAL A 247 -6.64 7.70 -17.44
N VAL A 248 -6.29 7.32 -16.20
CA VAL A 248 -5.25 6.32 -15.94
C VAL A 248 -5.76 4.93 -16.32
N ARG A 249 -7.00 4.57 -15.94
CA ARG A 249 -7.61 3.30 -16.36
C ARG A 249 -7.55 3.12 -17.89
N LYS A 250 -7.93 4.19 -18.64
CA LYS A 250 -7.84 4.20 -20.10
C LYS A 250 -6.39 4.04 -20.58
N LYS A 251 -5.46 4.75 -19.96
CA LYS A 251 -4.03 4.72 -20.30
C LYS A 251 -3.41 3.34 -20.09
N LEU A 252 -3.87 2.61 -19.06
CA LEU A 252 -3.45 1.23 -18.76
C LEU A 252 -4.20 0.16 -19.57
N GLU A 253 -5.12 0.54 -20.45
CA GLU A 253 -5.93 -0.36 -21.28
C GLU A 253 -6.70 -1.42 -20.47
N LEU A 254 -7.14 -1.04 -19.25
CA LEU A 254 -7.95 -1.91 -18.39
C LEU A 254 -9.40 -1.87 -18.84
N GLY A 255 -9.79 -2.82 -19.69
CA GLY A 255 -11.07 -2.90 -20.38
C GLY A 255 -12.26 -3.30 -19.51
N ALA A 256 -13.38 -3.64 -20.18
CA ALA A 256 -14.66 -3.95 -19.54
C ALA A 256 -14.64 -5.25 -18.70
N GLU A 257 -13.67 -6.14 -18.92
CA GLU A 257 -13.46 -7.34 -18.10
C GLU A 257 -13.18 -7.01 -16.62
N TRP A 258 -12.68 -5.79 -16.37
CA TRP A 258 -12.42 -5.26 -15.03
C TRP A 258 -13.53 -4.35 -14.50
N ASP A 259 -14.67 -4.28 -15.18
CA ASP A 259 -15.80 -3.51 -14.68
C ASP A 259 -16.35 -4.10 -13.38
N LEU A 260 -16.62 -3.21 -12.43
CA LEU A 260 -17.22 -3.56 -11.15
C LEU A 260 -18.70 -3.89 -11.36
N THR A 261 -19.06 -5.17 -11.21
CA THR A 261 -20.47 -5.58 -11.32
C THR A 261 -21.28 -5.09 -10.11
N ALA A 262 -22.62 -5.09 -10.25
CA ALA A 262 -23.51 -4.74 -9.13
C ALA A 262 -23.34 -5.68 -7.92
N LEU A 263 -23.10 -6.98 -8.19
CA LEU A 263 -22.84 -7.99 -7.15
C LEU A 263 -21.49 -7.74 -6.44
N ASP A 264 -20.42 -7.48 -7.22
CA ASP A 264 -19.11 -7.14 -6.65
C ASP A 264 -19.21 -5.90 -5.77
N ARG A 265 -19.91 -4.86 -6.25
CA ARG A 265 -20.13 -3.62 -5.51
C ARG A 265 -20.86 -3.87 -4.19
N LEU A 266 -21.95 -4.66 -4.22
CA LEU A 266 -22.70 -5.01 -3.02
C LEU A 266 -21.84 -5.80 -2.02
N ALA A 267 -21.06 -6.77 -2.51
CA ALA A 267 -20.17 -7.57 -1.70
C ALA A 267 -19.10 -6.70 -1.01
N LEU A 268 -18.46 -5.78 -1.75
CA LEU A 268 -17.44 -4.89 -1.21
C LEU A 268 -18.02 -3.88 -0.21
N LEU A 269 -19.18 -3.30 -0.48
CA LEU A 269 -19.88 -2.42 0.47
C LEU A 269 -20.24 -3.16 1.77
N SER A 270 -20.75 -4.39 1.66
CA SER A 270 -21.10 -5.22 2.81
C SER A 270 -19.88 -5.61 3.60
N ALA A 271 -18.84 -6.13 2.94
CA ALA A 271 -17.59 -6.52 3.58
C ALA A 271 -16.86 -5.33 4.20
N GLY A 272 -16.78 -4.19 3.51
CA GLY A 272 -16.15 -2.98 4.00
C GLY A 272 -16.84 -2.42 5.25
N ARG A 273 -18.19 -2.36 5.25
CA ARG A 273 -18.98 -1.88 6.40
C ARG A 273 -18.92 -2.84 7.58
N LEU A 274 -18.90 -4.15 7.33
CA LEU A 274 -18.75 -5.16 8.37
C LEU A 274 -17.36 -5.08 9.02
N ALA A 275 -16.32 -5.01 8.20
CA ALA A 275 -14.94 -4.85 8.65
C ALA A 275 -14.72 -3.56 9.43
N ASP A 276 -15.40 -2.45 9.05
CA ASP A 276 -15.31 -1.17 9.77
C ASP A 276 -15.90 -1.23 11.20
N ARG A 277 -16.81 -2.18 11.46
CA ARG A 277 -17.41 -2.42 12.78
C ARG A 277 -16.66 -3.46 13.60
N TRP A 278 -15.86 -4.29 12.95
CA TRP A 278 -15.13 -5.36 13.61
C TRP A 278 -14.02 -4.79 14.51
N ARG A 279 -14.12 -5.10 15.81
CA ARG A 279 -13.17 -4.68 16.83
C ARG A 279 -12.18 -5.80 17.09
N ASP A 280 -11.22 -5.95 16.21
CA ASP A 280 -10.14 -6.94 16.35
C ASP A 280 -9.16 -6.49 17.43
N ARG A 281 -9.07 -7.27 18.52
CA ARG A 281 -8.19 -6.99 19.66
C ARG A 281 -6.71 -7.21 19.35
N ASP A 282 -6.40 -7.98 18.33
CA ASP A 282 -5.04 -8.25 17.87
C ASP A 282 -4.59 -7.26 16.78
N SER A 283 -5.49 -6.37 16.34
CA SER A 283 -5.17 -5.38 15.30
C SER A 283 -4.15 -4.33 15.77
N PRO A 284 -3.31 -3.82 14.86
CA PRO A 284 -2.42 -2.69 15.14
C PRO A 284 -3.13 -1.48 15.76
N ALA A 285 -4.36 -1.18 15.31
CA ALA A 285 -5.15 -0.05 15.82
C ALA A 285 -5.55 -0.23 17.29
N TRP A 286 -5.95 -1.46 17.68
CA TRP A 286 -6.28 -1.77 19.06
C TRP A 286 -5.06 -1.71 19.98
N GLN A 287 -3.98 -2.35 19.58
CA GLN A 287 -2.73 -2.40 20.35
C GLN A 287 -2.11 -1.01 20.51
N ALA A 288 -2.09 -0.21 19.43
CA ALA A 288 -1.60 1.16 19.48
C ALA A 288 -2.43 2.03 20.43
N ALA A 289 -3.77 1.89 20.46
CA ALA A 289 -4.60 2.60 21.42
C ALA A 289 -4.21 2.27 22.87
N LEU A 290 -4.02 0.98 23.19
CA LEU A 290 -3.54 0.56 24.51
C LEU A 290 -2.17 1.14 24.85
N ARG A 291 -1.22 1.17 23.90
CA ARG A 291 0.09 1.78 24.09
C ARG A 291 -0.02 3.26 24.46
N HIS A 292 -0.96 4.00 23.86
CA HIS A 292 -1.23 5.40 24.16
C HIS A 292 -1.96 5.62 25.50
N GLY A 293 -2.27 4.53 26.27
CA GLY A 293 -3.08 4.62 27.49
C GLY A 293 -4.58 4.83 27.21
N LEU A 294 -5.01 4.63 25.96
CA LEU A 294 -6.39 4.80 25.53
C LEU A 294 -7.13 3.46 25.56
N PRO A 295 -8.49 3.47 25.64
CA PRO A 295 -9.25 2.24 25.48
C PRO A 295 -8.94 1.56 24.12
N GLY A 296 -8.77 0.24 24.09
CA GLY A 296 -8.40 -0.47 22.86
C GLY A 296 -9.36 -0.23 21.68
N ASP A 297 -10.65 0.00 21.96
CA ASP A 297 -11.63 0.34 20.92
C ASP A 297 -11.65 1.83 20.52
N PHE A 298 -10.65 2.62 20.93
CA PHE A 298 -10.58 4.07 20.68
C PHE A 298 -10.81 4.43 19.21
N ALA A 299 -10.15 3.75 18.27
CA ALA A 299 -10.28 4.03 16.84
C ALA A 299 -11.71 3.79 16.29
N TRP A 300 -12.58 3.07 17.00
CA TRP A 300 -13.98 2.80 16.64
C TRP A 300 -14.98 3.74 17.31
N ARG A 301 -14.53 4.59 18.21
CA ARG A 301 -15.39 5.56 18.90
C ARG A 301 -15.69 6.77 18.02
N SER A 302 -16.76 7.48 18.32
CA SER A 302 -17.11 8.71 17.60
C SER A 302 -16.01 9.79 17.78
N PRO A 303 -15.83 10.70 16.81
CA PRO A 303 -14.85 11.78 16.91
C PRO A 303 -15.01 12.64 18.18
N SER A 304 -16.26 12.85 18.64
CA SER A 304 -16.52 13.59 19.89
C SER A 304 -15.98 12.84 21.11
N MET A 305 -16.21 11.53 21.19
CA MET A 305 -15.72 10.69 22.28
C MET A 305 -14.18 10.56 22.24
N GLN A 306 -13.60 10.45 21.06
CA GLN A 306 -12.13 10.44 20.89
C GLN A 306 -11.52 11.73 21.45
N ARG A 307 -12.05 12.89 21.08
CA ARG A 307 -11.60 14.19 21.62
C ARG A 307 -11.76 14.33 23.13
N SER A 308 -12.81 13.75 23.70
CA SER A 308 -13.00 13.75 25.17
C SER A 308 -11.93 12.94 25.88
N LEU A 309 -11.60 11.74 25.34
CA LEU A 309 -10.59 10.85 25.91
C LEU A 309 -9.17 11.37 25.79
N LEU A 310 -8.88 12.21 24.79
CA LEU A 310 -7.53 12.84 24.63
C LEU A 310 -7.32 14.06 25.54
N LYS A 311 -8.37 14.56 26.17
CA LYS A 311 -8.31 15.70 27.13
C LYS A 311 -8.25 15.26 28.57
N SER A 312 -8.58 14.00 28.85
CA SER A 312 -8.54 13.39 30.17
C SER A 312 -7.15 12.83 30.48
#